data_c36425c72a18b0271621f4ea71461d9c
#
_entry.id   c36425c72a18b0271621f4ea71461d9c
#
_cell.length_a   1.000
_cell.length_b   1.000
_cell.length_c   1.000
_cell.angle_alpha   90.00
_cell.angle_beta   90.00
_cell.angle_gamma   90.00
#
_symmetry.space_group_name_H-M   'P 1'
#
loop_
_entity.id
_entity.type
_entity.pdbx_description
1 polymer ?
#
loop_
_entity_poly.entity_id
_entity_poly.type
_entity_poly.pdbx_seq_one_letter_code
_entity_poly.pdbx_strand_id
1 'polypeptide(L)'
;MIFSDNFFAAVADVANTIDKNQIELLAAELAAVRTNKGRVFCLGIGGSAGNCSHMVNDLRKLCGIQAYCPTDNVPELTARTNDEGFDTVFEEYLKVSRLSPFDAIFVLSVGGGNKEKNVSVGIVKAVDLAKEYGAKVFGIVGKPDGYTAKNGDVVVVVPHLVPDRVTPHS
;
A
#
# COMPACT_ATOMS: atom_id res chain seq x y z
N MET A 1 -16.48 22.60 21.63
CA MET A 1 -16.55 21.51 20.64
C MET A 1 -15.88 20.30 21.28
N ILE A 2 -16.56 19.17 21.38
CA ILE A 2 -16.00 17.95 21.98
C ILE A 2 -15.08 17.25 20.97
N PHE A 3 -14.25 16.32 21.45
CA PHE A 3 -13.28 15.61 20.59
C PHE A 3 -13.93 14.95 19.38
N SER A 4 -15.06 14.26 19.58
CA SER A 4 -15.79 13.59 18.52
C SER A 4 -16.30 14.53 17.42
N ASP A 5 -16.74 15.74 17.76
CA ASP A 5 -17.16 16.73 16.75
C ASP A 5 -15.99 17.09 15.82
N ASN A 6 -14.81 17.32 16.41
CA ASN A 6 -13.59 17.64 15.66
C ASN A 6 -13.14 16.45 14.81
N PHE A 7 -13.25 15.23 15.34
CA PHE A 7 -12.90 14.02 14.60
C PHE A 7 -13.79 13.82 13.38
N PHE A 8 -15.11 13.85 13.56
CA PHE A 8 -16.04 13.67 12.44
C PHE A 8 -16.02 14.83 11.44
N ALA A 9 -15.76 16.06 11.90
CA ALA A 9 -15.52 17.17 10.97
C ALA A 9 -14.28 16.92 10.10
N ALA A 10 -13.20 16.38 10.65
CA ALA A 10 -12.01 16.03 9.90
C ALA A 10 -12.26 14.87 8.92
N VAL A 11 -13.06 13.84 9.31
CA VAL A 11 -13.49 12.77 8.40
C VAL A 11 -14.26 13.34 7.20
N ALA A 12 -15.22 14.21 7.44
CA ALA A 12 -16.00 14.84 6.40
C ALA A 12 -15.13 15.71 5.46
N ASP A 13 -14.16 16.42 6.02
CA ASP A 13 -13.24 17.24 5.24
C ASP A 13 -12.33 16.37 4.35
N VAL A 14 -11.77 15.28 4.86
CA VAL A 14 -11.01 14.31 4.05
C VAL A 14 -11.88 13.75 2.92
N ALA A 15 -13.11 13.31 3.21
CA ALA A 15 -14.01 12.75 2.21
C ALA A 15 -14.40 13.75 1.10
N ASN A 16 -14.46 15.04 1.44
CA ASN A 16 -14.79 16.09 0.49
C ASN A 16 -13.61 16.55 -0.37
N THR A 17 -12.40 16.49 0.17
CA THR A 17 -11.18 17.07 -0.44
C THR A 17 -10.25 16.06 -1.08
N ILE A 18 -10.40 14.76 -0.77
CA ILE A 18 -9.61 13.69 -1.40
C ILE A 18 -9.79 13.70 -2.93
N ASP A 19 -8.73 13.43 -3.67
CA ASP A 19 -8.76 13.40 -5.13
C ASP A 19 -9.56 12.18 -5.63
N LYS A 20 -10.81 12.42 -5.96
CA LYS A 20 -11.73 11.38 -6.45
C LYS A 20 -11.32 10.86 -7.83
N ASN A 21 -10.65 11.66 -8.66
CA ASN A 21 -10.17 11.20 -9.96
C ASN A 21 -9.06 10.18 -9.81
N GLN A 22 -8.17 10.36 -8.82
CA GLN A 22 -7.15 9.36 -8.49
C GLN A 22 -7.77 8.06 -7.96
N ILE A 23 -8.87 8.13 -7.20
CA ILE A 23 -9.58 6.94 -6.73
C ILE A 23 -10.20 6.17 -7.90
N GLU A 24 -10.87 6.87 -8.82
CA GLU A 24 -11.46 6.26 -10.02
C GLU A 24 -10.38 5.64 -10.94
N LEU A 25 -9.26 6.33 -11.10
CA LEU A 25 -8.13 5.80 -11.87
C LEU A 25 -7.55 4.54 -11.20
N LEU A 26 -7.38 4.56 -9.88
CA LEU A 26 -6.90 3.40 -9.12
C LEU A 26 -7.83 2.19 -9.28
N ALA A 27 -9.14 2.40 -9.21
CA ALA A 27 -10.14 1.36 -9.44
C ALA A 27 -10.07 0.79 -10.87
N ALA A 28 -9.90 1.66 -11.87
CA ALA A 28 -9.74 1.24 -13.27
C ALA A 28 -8.46 0.42 -13.50
N GLU A 29 -7.34 0.83 -12.91
CA GLU A 29 -6.06 0.11 -13.00
C GLU A 29 -6.12 -1.25 -12.30
N LEU A 30 -6.77 -1.35 -11.14
CA LEU A 30 -7.01 -2.64 -10.47
C LEU A 30 -7.88 -3.57 -11.35
N ALA A 31 -8.90 -3.02 -12.03
CA ALA A 31 -9.69 -3.79 -12.99
C ALA A 31 -8.86 -4.24 -14.20
N ALA A 32 -7.90 -3.44 -14.65
CA ALA A 32 -6.97 -3.80 -15.70
C ALA A 32 -6.03 -4.94 -15.27
N VAL A 33 -5.50 -4.91 -14.04
CA VAL A 33 -4.72 -6.03 -13.49
C VAL A 33 -5.54 -7.34 -13.53
N ARG A 34 -6.80 -7.29 -13.09
CA ARG A 34 -7.71 -8.45 -13.16
C ARG A 34 -7.89 -8.96 -14.60
N THR A 35 -8.16 -8.07 -15.53
CA THR A 35 -8.40 -8.41 -16.95
C THR A 35 -7.17 -9.07 -17.57
N ASN A 36 -5.97 -8.60 -17.21
CA ASN A 36 -4.70 -9.14 -17.67
C ASN A 36 -4.25 -10.38 -16.87
N LYS A 37 -5.10 -10.91 -15.96
CA LYS A 37 -4.80 -12.06 -15.11
C LYS A 37 -3.57 -11.87 -14.21
N GLY A 38 -3.24 -10.63 -13.91
CA GLY A 38 -2.19 -10.26 -12.97
C GLY A 38 -2.62 -10.44 -11.52
N ARG A 39 -1.68 -10.25 -10.62
CA ARG A 39 -1.85 -10.37 -9.17
C ARG A 39 -1.61 -9.02 -8.50
N VAL A 40 -2.22 -8.83 -7.34
CA VAL A 40 -1.97 -7.64 -6.48
C VAL A 40 -1.30 -8.09 -5.19
N PHE A 41 -0.14 -7.52 -4.89
CA PHE A 41 0.58 -7.75 -3.64
C PHE A 41 0.40 -6.54 -2.73
N CYS A 42 -0.37 -6.71 -1.65
CA CYS A 42 -0.71 -5.67 -0.70
C CYS A 42 0.37 -5.55 0.37
N LEU A 43 1.00 -4.39 0.48
CA LEU A 43 2.16 -4.14 1.33
C LEU A 43 1.83 -3.07 2.37
N GLY A 44 2.01 -3.40 3.62
CA GLY A 44 1.79 -2.49 4.75
C GLY A 44 2.53 -2.91 6.00
N ILE A 45 2.75 -1.99 6.91
CA ILE A 45 3.45 -2.22 8.19
C ILE A 45 2.53 -1.79 9.33
N GLY A 46 2.47 -2.58 10.38
CA GLY A 46 1.62 -2.31 11.54
C GLY A 46 0.13 -2.33 11.20
N GLY A 47 -0.62 -1.27 11.54
CA GLY A 47 -2.05 -1.16 11.21
C GLY A 47 -2.33 -1.28 9.72
N SER A 48 -1.45 -0.72 8.89
CA SER A 48 -1.54 -0.86 7.43
C SER A 48 -1.41 -2.31 6.96
N ALA A 49 -0.66 -3.17 7.65
CA ALA A 49 -0.62 -4.60 7.33
C ALA A 49 -1.99 -5.26 7.60
N GLY A 50 -2.64 -4.90 8.71
CA GLY A 50 -4.01 -5.37 9.00
C GLY A 50 -5.01 -4.95 7.90
N ASN A 51 -4.94 -3.71 7.44
CA ASN A 51 -5.76 -3.21 6.33
C ASN A 51 -5.44 -3.97 5.02
N CYS A 52 -4.16 -4.25 4.73
CA CYS A 52 -3.75 -5.06 3.58
C CYS A 52 -4.34 -6.47 3.63
N SER A 53 -4.27 -7.13 4.78
CA SER A 53 -4.83 -8.47 4.98
C SER A 53 -6.34 -8.49 4.73
N HIS A 54 -7.07 -7.49 5.25
CA HIS A 54 -8.51 -7.35 4.98
C HIS A 54 -8.78 -7.07 3.49
N MET A 55 -8.04 -6.14 2.87
CA MET A 55 -8.17 -5.80 1.46
C MET A 55 -7.95 -7.03 0.55
N VAL A 56 -6.99 -7.89 0.86
CA VAL A 56 -6.76 -9.15 0.12
C VAL A 56 -8.01 -10.01 0.11
N ASN A 57 -8.70 -10.15 1.25
CA ASN A 57 -9.97 -10.88 1.29
C ASN A 57 -11.01 -10.30 0.32
N ASP A 58 -11.17 -8.99 0.31
CA ASP A 58 -12.18 -8.33 -0.52
C ASP A 58 -11.81 -8.35 -2.00
N LEU A 59 -10.56 -8.11 -2.35
CA LEU A 59 -10.08 -8.24 -3.73
C LEU A 59 -10.32 -9.65 -4.29
N ARG A 60 -10.06 -10.68 -3.49
CA ARG A 60 -10.27 -12.09 -3.89
C ARG A 60 -11.75 -12.45 -3.95
N LYS A 61 -12.49 -12.17 -2.87
CA LYS A 61 -13.87 -12.65 -2.69
C LYS A 61 -14.88 -11.84 -3.50
N LEU A 62 -14.72 -10.51 -3.55
CA LEU A 62 -15.70 -9.61 -4.15
C LEU A 62 -15.31 -9.18 -5.56
N CYS A 63 -14.01 -8.96 -5.81
CA CYS A 63 -13.55 -8.43 -7.07
C CYS A 63 -12.98 -9.48 -8.04
N GLY A 64 -12.74 -10.72 -7.59
CA GLY A 64 -12.16 -11.78 -8.43
C GLY A 64 -10.72 -11.49 -8.85
N ILE A 65 -9.98 -10.72 -8.04
CA ILE A 65 -8.57 -10.37 -8.25
C ILE A 65 -7.71 -11.34 -7.42
N GLN A 66 -6.68 -11.93 -8.01
CA GLN A 66 -5.68 -12.66 -7.25
C GLN A 66 -4.87 -11.65 -6.41
N ALA A 67 -4.98 -11.72 -5.10
CA ALA A 67 -4.28 -10.83 -4.20
C ALA A 67 -3.60 -11.60 -3.06
N TYR A 68 -2.49 -11.04 -2.56
CA TYR A 68 -1.65 -11.62 -1.52
C TYR A 68 -1.12 -10.53 -0.59
N CYS A 69 -0.93 -10.86 0.69
CA CYS A 69 -0.28 -9.99 1.65
C CYS A 69 0.91 -10.74 2.26
N PRO A 70 2.16 -10.27 2.08
CA PRO A 70 3.34 -10.95 2.61
C PRO A 70 3.31 -11.16 4.13
N THR A 71 2.63 -10.28 4.86
CA THR A 71 2.53 -10.37 6.31
C THR A 71 1.52 -11.42 6.81
N ASP A 72 0.74 -12.03 5.92
CA ASP A 72 -0.19 -13.11 6.27
C ASP A 72 0.54 -14.45 6.46
N ASN A 73 1.72 -14.62 5.85
CA ASN A 73 2.57 -15.78 6.06
C ASN A 73 3.52 -15.53 7.23
N VAL A 74 3.01 -15.72 8.44
CA VAL A 74 3.76 -15.44 9.68
C VAL A 74 5.09 -16.21 9.78
N PRO A 75 5.16 -17.52 9.43
CA PRO A 75 6.45 -18.23 9.42
C PRO A 75 7.49 -17.60 8.49
N GLU A 76 7.14 -17.25 7.27
CA GLU A 76 8.05 -16.61 6.33
C GLU A 76 8.46 -15.21 6.80
N LEU A 77 7.50 -14.40 7.26
CA LEU A 77 7.74 -13.07 7.82
C LEU A 77 8.77 -13.12 8.96
N THR A 78 8.56 -14.02 9.91
CA THR A 78 9.43 -14.13 11.10
C THR A 78 10.80 -14.71 10.78
N ALA A 79 10.89 -15.71 9.91
CA ALA A 79 12.15 -16.28 9.46
C ALA A 79 13.00 -15.23 8.73
N ARG A 80 12.44 -14.54 7.72
CA ARG A 80 13.16 -13.48 7.00
C ARG A 80 13.57 -12.34 7.92
N THR A 81 12.70 -11.93 8.85
CA THR A 81 13.04 -10.89 9.82
C THR A 81 14.23 -11.28 10.68
N ASN A 82 14.29 -12.54 11.13
CA ASN A 82 15.37 -13.06 11.96
C ASN A 82 16.69 -13.21 11.21
N ASP A 83 16.63 -13.71 9.98
CA ASP A 83 17.82 -14.16 9.24
C ASP A 83 18.38 -13.06 8.32
N GLU A 84 17.51 -12.21 7.76
CA GLU A 84 17.86 -11.24 6.72
C GLU A 84 17.50 -9.79 7.10
N GLY A 85 16.70 -9.60 8.15
CA GLY A 85 16.20 -8.32 8.61
C GLY A 85 14.84 -7.93 7.99
N PHE A 86 14.03 -7.20 8.74
CA PHE A 86 12.67 -6.83 8.35
C PHE A 86 12.59 -6.08 7.00
N ASP A 87 13.62 -5.31 6.66
CA ASP A 87 13.67 -4.52 5.44
C ASP A 87 13.70 -5.34 4.14
N THR A 88 13.97 -6.64 4.23
CA THR A 88 14.03 -7.54 3.07
C THR A 88 12.70 -8.26 2.81
N VAL A 89 11.82 -8.31 3.80
CA VAL A 89 10.62 -9.15 3.80
C VAL A 89 9.78 -8.97 2.54
N PHE A 90 9.46 -7.75 2.16
CA PHE A 90 8.61 -7.50 0.99
C PHE A 90 9.33 -7.80 -0.32
N GLU A 91 10.57 -7.33 -0.45
CA GLU A 91 11.39 -7.53 -1.63
C GLU A 91 11.58 -9.01 -1.92
N GLU A 92 12.00 -9.80 -0.94
CA GLU A 92 12.26 -11.22 -1.10
C GLU A 92 10.97 -12.03 -1.33
N TYR A 93 9.87 -11.66 -0.67
CA TYR A 93 8.56 -12.25 -0.97
C TYR A 93 8.15 -12.03 -2.42
N LEU A 94 8.34 -10.83 -2.96
CA LEU A 94 8.01 -10.49 -4.34
C LEU A 94 8.91 -11.23 -5.34
N LYS A 95 10.22 -11.39 -5.05
CA LYS A 95 11.15 -12.18 -5.87
C LYS A 95 10.74 -13.64 -5.97
N VAL A 96 10.47 -14.29 -4.83
CA VAL A 96 10.02 -15.69 -4.78
C VAL A 96 8.67 -15.86 -5.48
N SER A 97 7.78 -14.87 -5.36
CA SER A 97 6.50 -14.84 -6.06
C SER A 97 6.65 -14.62 -7.58
N ARG A 98 7.87 -14.39 -8.08
CA ARG A 98 8.13 -14.11 -9.50
C ARG A 98 7.26 -12.97 -9.99
N LEU A 99 7.41 -11.80 -9.32
CA LEU A 99 6.73 -10.58 -9.72
C LEU A 99 6.94 -10.32 -11.23
N SER A 100 5.90 -9.91 -11.91
CA SER A 100 5.90 -9.77 -13.37
C SER A 100 5.28 -8.44 -13.81
N PRO A 101 5.45 -8.02 -15.07
CA PRO A 101 4.84 -6.79 -15.60
C PRO A 101 3.30 -6.79 -15.62
N PHE A 102 2.66 -7.94 -15.42
CA PHE A 102 1.19 -8.04 -15.33
C PHE A 102 0.68 -7.81 -13.92
N ASP A 103 1.57 -7.86 -12.93
CA ASP A 103 1.25 -7.73 -11.51
C ASP A 103 1.29 -6.26 -11.04
N ALA A 104 0.77 -6.04 -9.86
CA ALA A 104 0.90 -4.77 -9.15
C ALA A 104 1.29 -4.99 -7.69
N ILE A 105 2.04 -4.07 -7.11
CA ILE A 105 2.09 -3.88 -5.67
C ILE A 105 1.11 -2.79 -5.27
N PHE A 106 0.47 -2.95 -4.11
CA PHE A 106 -0.43 -1.96 -3.53
C PHE A 106 0.07 -1.59 -2.13
N VAL A 107 0.53 -0.36 -1.97
CA VAL A 107 1.12 0.12 -0.73
C VAL A 107 0.10 0.87 0.11
N LEU A 108 -0.13 0.40 1.33
CA LEU A 108 -0.83 1.16 2.37
C LEU A 108 0.21 1.65 3.38
N SER A 109 0.37 2.96 3.51
CA SER A 109 1.39 3.51 4.41
C SER A 109 1.10 4.96 4.78
N VAL A 110 1.19 5.29 6.06
CA VAL A 110 1.10 6.69 6.53
C VAL A 110 2.14 7.57 5.86
N GLY A 111 3.40 7.13 5.82
CA GLY A 111 4.52 7.91 5.30
C GLY A 111 4.90 7.60 3.86
N GLY A 112 4.47 6.46 3.31
CA GLY A 112 4.85 6.01 1.96
C GLY A 112 6.32 5.58 1.80
N GLY A 113 7.07 5.43 2.89
CA GLY A 113 8.51 5.17 2.87
C GLY A 113 9.37 6.41 2.65
N ASN A 114 10.61 6.38 3.16
CA ASN A 114 11.59 7.45 2.96
C ASN A 114 13.01 6.86 2.93
N LYS A 115 13.67 6.97 1.76
CA LYS A 115 15.01 6.41 1.54
C LYS A 115 16.09 7.15 2.31
N GLU A 116 16.00 8.48 2.38
CA GLU A 116 17.00 9.33 3.02
C GLU A 116 16.97 9.22 4.56
N LYS A 117 15.75 9.13 5.11
CA LYS A 117 15.54 9.03 6.56
C LYS A 117 15.51 7.59 7.08
N ASN A 118 15.71 6.62 6.21
CA ASN A 118 15.70 5.20 6.56
C ASN A 118 14.38 4.74 7.24
N VAL A 119 13.24 5.24 6.75
CA VAL A 119 11.91 4.92 7.28
C VAL A 119 11.16 4.01 6.32
N SER A 120 10.62 2.89 6.83
CA SER A 120 9.89 1.89 6.04
C SER A 120 10.67 1.44 4.80
N VAL A 121 11.94 1.12 4.98
CA VAL A 121 12.89 0.77 3.91
C VAL A 121 12.40 -0.43 3.09
N GLY A 122 11.74 -1.40 3.73
CA GLY A 122 11.16 -2.54 3.03
C GLY A 122 10.12 -2.12 1.97
N ILE A 123 9.34 -1.05 2.22
CA ILE A 123 8.43 -0.48 1.21
C ILE A 123 9.24 0.17 0.08
N VAL A 124 10.29 0.92 0.40
CA VAL A 124 11.16 1.55 -0.61
C VAL A 124 11.76 0.49 -1.54
N LYS A 125 12.34 -0.59 -0.99
CA LYS A 125 12.90 -1.70 -1.76
C LYS A 125 11.85 -2.40 -2.63
N ALA A 126 10.65 -2.60 -2.11
CA ALA A 126 9.56 -3.21 -2.88
C ALA A 126 9.11 -2.33 -4.05
N VAL A 127 9.05 -1.01 -3.87
CA VAL A 127 8.75 -0.06 -4.95
C VAL A 127 9.85 -0.07 -6.02
N ASP A 128 11.13 -0.04 -5.60
CA ASP A 128 12.26 -0.13 -6.53
C ASP A 128 12.22 -1.44 -7.34
N LEU A 129 12.00 -2.58 -6.68
CA LEU A 129 11.88 -3.88 -7.33
C LEU A 129 10.71 -3.95 -8.31
N ALA A 130 9.54 -3.42 -7.92
CA ALA A 130 8.37 -3.41 -8.79
C ALA A 130 8.65 -2.63 -10.08
N LYS A 131 9.32 -1.49 -9.99
CA LYS A 131 9.72 -0.71 -11.15
C LYS A 131 10.75 -1.43 -12.02
N GLU A 132 11.73 -2.09 -11.41
CA GLU A 132 12.73 -2.89 -12.12
C GLU A 132 12.08 -4.02 -12.93
N TYR A 133 11.05 -4.66 -12.37
CA TYR A 133 10.35 -5.78 -13.02
C TYR A 133 9.19 -5.34 -13.93
N GLY A 134 8.95 -4.02 -14.04
CA GLY A 134 7.88 -3.46 -14.85
C GLY A 134 6.48 -3.67 -14.29
N ALA A 135 6.37 -4.09 -13.02
CA ALA A 135 5.10 -4.20 -12.31
C ALA A 135 4.56 -2.82 -11.93
N LYS A 136 3.24 -2.71 -11.83
CA LYS A 136 2.58 -1.47 -11.42
C LYS A 136 2.75 -1.20 -9.92
N VAL A 137 2.82 0.07 -9.58
CA VAL A 137 2.91 0.53 -8.19
C VAL A 137 1.69 1.40 -7.86
N PHE A 138 0.81 0.88 -7.04
CA PHE A 138 -0.36 1.59 -6.52
C PHE A 138 -0.19 1.89 -5.04
N GLY A 139 -0.95 2.85 -4.53
CA GLY A 139 -0.93 3.10 -3.09
C GLY A 139 -1.99 4.07 -2.60
N ILE A 140 -2.24 4.00 -1.29
CA ILE A 140 -2.92 5.04 -0.52
C ILE A 140 -1.97 5.43 0.60
N VAL A 141 -1.55 6.70 0.59
CA VAL A 141 -0.54 7.20 1.53
C VAL A 141 -0.95 8.54 2.13
N GLY A 142 -0.39 8.86 3.27
CA GLY A 142 -0.69 10.13 3.92
C GLY A 142 0.29 11.25 3.58
N LYS A 143 1.45 10.99 2.95
CA LYS A 143 2.44 12.03 2.65
C LYS A 143 2.71 12.16 1.16
N PRO A 144 2.51 13.36 0.57
CA PRO A 144 2.77 13.60 -0.85
C PRO A 144 4.26 13.57 -1.20
N ASP A 145 5.13 13.75 -0.22
CA ASP A 145 6.59 13.69 -0.37
C ASP A 145 7.19 12.31 -0.06
N GLY A 146 6.35 11.33 0.29
CA GLY A 146 6.74 9.96 0.53
C GLY A 146 7.27 9.25 -0.72
N TYR A 147 8.08 8.21 -0.51
CA TYR A 147 8.72 7.49 -1.62
C TYR A 147 7.69 6.88 -2.59
N THR A 148 6.64 6.24 -2.05
CA THR A 148 5.56 5.66 -2.84
C THR A 148 4.80 6.73 -3.64
N ALA A 149 4.50 7.90 -3.04
CA ALA A 149 3.81 8.98 -3.73
C ALA A 149 4.60 9.52 -4.93
N LYS A 150 5.94 9.60 -4.80
CA LYS A 150 6.82 10.11 -5.86
C LYS A 150 7.12 9.11 -6.96
N ASN A 151 7.04 7.83 -6.67
CA ASN A 151 7.52 6.76 -7.56
C ASN A 151 6.42 5.79 -8.01
N GLY A 152 5.20 5.91 -7.47
CA GLY A 152 4.07 5.08 -7.86
C GLY A 152 3.40 5.51 -9.16
N ASP A 153 2.71 4.59 -9.81
CA ASP A 153 1.95 4.85 -11.04
C ASP A 153 0.62 5.54 -10.72
N VAL A 154 -0.12 5.03 -9.74
CA VAL A 154 -1.37 5.64 -9.25
C VAL A 154 -1.38 5.61 -7.72
N VAL A 155 -1.28 6.78 -7.12
CA VAL A 155 -1.23 6.90 -5.66
C VAL A 155 -2.22 7.96 -5.17
N VAL A 156 -3.15 7.51 -4.34
CA VAL A 156 -4.07 8.41 -3.63
C VAL A 156 -3.36 8.95 -2.40
N VAL A 157 -3.27 10.26 -2.30
CA VAL A 157 -2.74 10.92 -1.10
C VAL A 157 -3.90 11.39 -0.25
N VAL A 158 -4.00 10.87 0.98
CA VAL A 158 -5.02 11.30 1.94
C VAL A 158 -4.71 12.74 2.37
N PRO A 159 -5.63 13.69 2.16
CA PRO A 159 -5.39 15.08 2.56
C PRO A 159 -5.38 15.22 4.09
N HIS A 160 -4.79 16.32 4.56
CA HIS A 160 -4.72 16.69 5.99
C HIS A 160 -3.93 15.73 6.90
N LEU A 161 -2.65 15.93 6.85
CA LEU A 161 -1.66 15.15 7.59
C LEU A 161 -1.42 15.70 8.99
N VAL A 162 -2.34 15.51 9.90
CA VAL A 162 -1.97 15.37 11.29
C VAL A 162 -1.55 13.91 11.49
N PRO A 163 -0.27 13.61 11.78
CA PRO A 163 0.22 12.22 11.84
C PRO A 163 -0.65 11.30 12.70
N ASP A 164 -1.21 11.85 13.79
CA ASP A 164 -2.08 11.14 14.73
C ASP A 164 -3.46 10.79 14.15
N ARG A 165 -3.82 11.31 12.99
CA ARG A 165 -5.15 11.14 12.38
C ARG A 165 -5.13 10.40 11.04
N VAL A 166 -3.97 10.18 10.43
CA VAL A 166 -3.89 9.51 9.11
C VAL A 166 -4.42 8.08 9.20
N THR A 167 -3.96 7.31 10.18
CA THR A 167 -4.42 5.92 10.36
C THR A 167 -5.93 5.81 10.63
N PRO A 168 -6.55 6.64 11.47
CA PRO A 168 -8.00 6.63 11.63
C PRO A 168 -8.81 7.06 10.40
N HIS A 169 -8.19 7.75 9.44
CA HIS A 169 -8.87 8.28 8.25
C HIS A 169 -8.49 7.56 6.95
N SER A 170 -7.51 6.66 6.99
CA SER A 170 -7.11 5.80 5.87
C SER A 170 -7.82 4.43 5.94
#